data_00cf2c8ea69cdb0cc61d218c23b29748
#
_entry.id   00cf2c8ea69cdb0cc61d218c23b29748
#
_cell.length_a   1.000
_cell.length_b   1.000
_cell.length_c   1.000
_cell.angle_alpha   90.00
_cell.angle_beta   90.00
_cell.angle_gamma   90.00
#
_symmetry.space_group_name_H-M   'P 1'
#
loop_
_entity.id
_entity.type
_entity.pdbx_description
1 polymer ?
#
loop_
_entity_poly.entity_id
_entity_poly.type
_entity_poly.pdbx_seq_one_letter_code
_entity_poly.pdbx_strand_id
1 'polypeptide(L)'
;EKLPGVIDCVESKVFGIGMEAFTVGSSEFYISYAASHPGVYDLLDNGHYHPTEVVSDKIPSLLAFFDKVPLHVTRGVRWDSDHVVLYEDELKEIAKEIVRNKATDRVLIGLDFFDASINRVAAWVVGTRSMEKALLFALLQPWDQLKQLQDSCQFTQLMMLNEELKTLPFGDIWEHYCQTQGVPGGKEWYDTVAQYE
;
A
#
# COMPACT_ATOMS: atom_id res chain seq x y z
N GLU A 1 21.32 -21.14 5.97
CA GLU A 1 20.18 -22.03 5.67
C GLU A 1 18.91 -21.19 5.69
N LYS A 2 18.17 -21.11 4.55
CA LYS A 2 16.90 -20.35 4.50
C LYS A 2 15.84 -21.07 5.33
N LEU A 3 15.19 -20.32 6.21
CA LEU A 3 14.02 -20.83 6.95
C LEU A 3 12.83 -20.96 5.98
N PRO A 4 12.07 -22.07 6.05
CA PRO A 4 10.87 -22.22 5.24
C PRO A 4 9.87 -21.09 5.45
N GLY A 5 9.36 -20.52 4.37
CA GLY A 5 8.38 -19.41 4.41
C GLY A 5 8.98 -18.03 4.62
N VAL A 6 10.30 -17.91 4.81
CA VAL A 6 10.99 -16.62 4.90
C VAL A 6 11.53 -16.23 3.51
N ILE A 7 11.34 -14.99 3.12
CA ILE A 7 11.93 -14.40 1.92
C ILE A 7 12.94 -13.32 2.32
N ASP A 8 14.04 -13.25 1.57
CA ASP A 8 15.06 -12.23 1.79
C ASP A 8 14.72 -11.00 0.95
N CYS A 9 14.71 -9.84 1.58
CA CYS A 9 14.44 -8.58 0.92
C CYS A 9 15.59 -7.60 1.11
N VAL A 10 15.75 -6.71 0.15
CA VAL A 10 16.54 -5.49 0.26
C VAL A 10 15.61 -4.30 0.14
N GLU A 11 15.90 -3.25 0.86
CA GLU A 11 15.04 -2.07 0.96
C GLU A 11 15.86 -0.81 0.72
N SER A 12 15.37 0.06 -0.14
CA SER A 12 16.03 1.33 -0.42
C SER A 12 15.69 2.38 0.64
N LYS A 13 16.71 3.19 0.99
CA LYS A 13 16.53 4.49 1.64
C LYS A 13 17.15 5.56 0.78
N VAL A 14 16.42 6.62 0.51
CA VAL A 14 16.90 7.72 -0.34
C VAL A 14 18.01 8.51 0.36
N PHE A 15 17.92 8.58 1.69
CA PHE A 15 18.96 9.18 2.53
C PHE A 15 19.31 8.19 3.64
N GLY A 16 20.60 8.00 3.87
CA GLY A 16 21.07 7.49 5.14
C GLY A 16 20.85 8.54 6.25
N ILE A 17 21.64 8.45 7.30
CA ILE A 17 21.58 9.42 8.41
C ILE A 17 22.19 10.80 8.06
N GLY A 18 22.61 10.99 6.80
CA GLY A 18 23.20 12.22 6.30
C GLY A 18 24.69 12.42 6.66
N MET A 19 25.32 11.40 7.21
CA MET A 19 26.72 11.41 7.62
C MET A 19 27.62 10.55 6.74
N GLU A 20 27.06 9.87 5.78
CA GLU A 20 27.76 8.98 4.87
C GLU A 20 28.62 9.77 3.88
N ALA A 21 29.89 9.33 3.71
CA ALA A 21 30.80 9.93 2.73
C ALA A 21 30.52 9.49 1.29
N PHE A 22 29.74 8.43 1.11
CA PHE A 22 29.39 7.84 -0.18
C PHE A 22 27.88 7.64 -0.27
N THR A 23 27.36 7.66 -1.50
CA THR A 23 25.95 7.35 -1.74
C THR A 23 25.67 5.88 -1.39
N VAL A 24 24.69 5.65 -0.54
CA VAL A 24 24.26 4.32 -0.10
C VAL A 24 22.78 4.15 -0.39
N GLY A 25 22.43 3.04 -1.03
CA GLY A 25 21.07 2.54 -1.04
C GLY A 25 20.06 3.31 -1.89
N SER A 26 20.41 3.68 -3.14
CA SER A 26 19.38 4.19 -4.06
C SER A 26 18.40 3.08 -4.48
N SER A 27 17.16 3.47 -4.83
CA SER A 27 16.15 2.54 -5.34
C SER A 27 16.63 1.77 -6.56
N GLU A 28 17.34 2.44 -7.48
CA GLU A 28 17.89 1.81 -8.69
C GLU A 28 18.91 0.71 -8.36
N PHE A 29 19.72 0.94 -7.32
CA PHE A 29 20.68 -0.07 -6.88
C PHE A 29 19.97 -1.31 -6.34
N TYR A 30 19.01 -1.14 -5.44
CA TYR A 30 18.34 -2.26 -4.77
C TYR A 30 17.44 -3.06 -5.72
N ILE A 31 16.70 -2.39 -6.62
CA ILE A 31 15.95 -3.06 -7.69
C ILE A 31 16.89 -3.88 -8.58
N SER A 32 18.00 -3.29 -9.01
CA SER A 32 19.00 -3.99 -9.86
C SER A 32 19.68 -5.13 -9.12
N TYR A 33 19.97 -4.93 -7.83
CA TYR A 33 20.55 -5.98 -6.99
C TYR A 33 19.59 -7.16 -6.85
N ALA A 34 18.33 -6.92 -6.47
CA ALA A 34 17.32 -7.97 -6.35
C ALA A 34 17.10 -8.70 -7.68
N ALA A 35 17.01 -7.96 -8.79
CA ALA A 35 16.83 -8.57 -10.12
C ALA A 35 18.01 -9.44 -10.55
N SER A 36 19.23 -9.19 -10.05
CA SER A 36 20.43 -9.97 -10.36
C SER A 36 20.74 -11.09 -9.35
N HIS A 37 20.00 -11.18 -8.24
CA HIS A 37 20.21 -12.16 -7.18
C HIS A 37 18.96 -13.02 -6.96
N PRO A 38 18.87 -14.21 -7.56
CA PRO A 38 17.71 -15.08 -7.44
C PRO A 38 17.34 -15.37 -5.98
N GLY A 39 16.06 -15.16 -5.66
CA GLY A 39 15.52 -15.38 -4.32
C GLY A 39 15.70 -14.21 -3.35
N VAL A 40 16.19 -13.06 -3.84
CA VAL A 40 16.16 -11.77 -3.16
C VAL A 40 15.10 -10.89 -3.82
N TYR A 41 14.31 -10.19 -3.03
CA TYR A 41 13.25 -9.31 -3.50
C TYR A 41 13.53 -7.85 -3.13
N ASP A 42 13.05 -6.93 -3.94
CA ASP A 42 13.05 -5.51 -3.60
C ASP A 42 11.80 -5.20 -2.79
N LEU A 43 11.98 -4.69 -1.58
CA LEU A 43 10.91 -4.28 -0.70
C LEU A 43 10.64 -2.79 -0.93
N LEU A 44 9.43 -2.48 -1.33
CA LEU A 44 8.98 -1.10 -1.50
C LEU A 44 8.44 -0.58 -0.16
N ASP A 45 9.05 0.49 0.36
CA ASP A 45 8.50 1.25 1.47
C ASP A 45 8.07 2.64 0.98
N ASN A 46 6.78 2.96 1.12
CA ASN A 46 6.25 4.22 0.59
C ASN A 46 6.64 5.46 1.39
N GLY A 47 7.32 5.31 2.53
CA GLY A 47 7.96 6.39 3.28
C GLY A 47 9.39 6.72 2.84
N HIS A 48 10.02 5.87 2.02
CA HIS A 48 11.44 5.97 1.66
C HIS A 48 11.71 6.67 0.33
N TYR A 49 10.70 7.22 -0.32
CA TYR A 49 10.83 7.91 -1.61
C TYR A 49 10.63 9.41 -1.46
N HIS A 50 11.09 10.16 -2.46
CA HIS A 50 10.83 11.58 -2.52
C HIS A 50 9.31 11.85 -2.47
N PRO A 51 8.83 12.91 -1.80
CA PRO A 51 7.39 13.20 -1.67
C PRO A 51 6.62 13.33 -3.00
N THR A 52 7.32 13.54 -4.10
CA THR A 52 6.73 13.58 -5.45
C THR A 52 6.79 12.23 -6.19
N GLU A 53 7.35 11.21 -5.55
CA GLU A 53 7.53 9.88 -6.11
C GLU A 53 6.60 8.91 -5.40
N VAL A 54 5.71 8.25 -6.16
CA VAL A 54 4.69 7.37 -5.60
C VAL A 54 5.04 5.91 -5.80
N VAL A 55 4.77 5.09 -4.79
CA VAL A 55 5.06 3.66 -4.81
C VAL A 55 4.06 2.90 -5.68
N SER A 56 2.83 3.38 -5.78
CA SER A 56 1.83 2.79 -6.66
C SER A 56 2.33 2.62 -8.11
N ASP A 57 3.10 3.59 -8.63
CA ASP A 57 3.69 3.50 -9.98
C ASP A 57 4.78 2.42 -10.11
N LYS A 58 5.38 1.99 -9.00
CA LYS A 58 6.47 1.00 -8.98
C LYS A 58 5.95 -0.44 -8.97
N ILE A 59 4.81 -0.67 -8.35
CA ILE A 59 4.22 -2.01 -8.18
C ILE A 59 4.09 -2.76 -9.50
N PRO A 60 3.44 -2.22 -10.57
CA PRO A 60 3.28 -2.95 -11.82
C PRO A 60 4.62 -3.25 -12.50
N SER A 61 5.60 -2.35 -12.35
CA SER A 61 6.94 -2.54 -12.90
C SER A 61 7.66 -3.70 -12.22
N LEU A 62 7.62 -3.78 -10.89
CA LEU A 62 8.25 -4.89 -10.17
C LEU A 62 7.52 -6.22 -10.43
N LEU A 63 6.20 -6.21 -10.54
CA LEU A 63 5.42 -7.40 -10.87
C LEU A 63 5.78 -8.02 -12.24
N ALA A 64 6.40 -7.25 -13.14
CA ALA A 64 6.88 -7.75 -14.43
C ALA A 64 8.18 -8.56 -14.30
N PHE A 65 8.96 -8.37 -13.25
CA PHE A 65 10.27 -8.98 -13.06
C PHE A 65 10.34 -9.94 -11.87
N PHE A 66 9.47 -9.76 -10.87
CA PHE A 66 9.47 -10.56 -9.64
C PHE A 66 8.16 -11.31 -9.49
N ASP A 67 8.21 -12.52 -8.97
CA ASP A 67 7.03 -13.31 -8.62
C ASP A 67 6.35 -12.81 -7.33
N LYS A 68 7.08 -12.07 -6.49
CA LYS A 68 6.57 -11.42 -5.29
C LYS A 68 7.07 -9.99 -5.18
N VAL A 69 6.24 -9.12 -4.61
CA VAL A 69 6.57 -7.74 -4.29
C VAL A 69 6.24 -7.51 -2.81
N PRO A 70 7.24 -7.53 -1.93
CA PRO A 70 7.08 -7.10 -0.55
C PRO A 70 6.85 -5.60 -0.49
N LEU A 71 5.97 -5.18 0.42
CA LEU A 71 5.55 -3.79 0.54
C LEU A 71 5.44 -3.42 2.02
N HIS A 72 6.18 -2.41 2.43
CA HIS A 72 5.93 -1.67 3.66
C HIS A 72 5.02 -0.50 3.35
N VAL A 73 3.84 -0.50 3.96
CA VAL A 73 2.87 0.57 3.83
C VAL A 73 2.92 1.44 5.07
N THR A 74 3.29 2.67 4.86
CA THR A 74 3.31 3.74 5.86
C THR A 74 2.64 4.99 5.29
N ARG A 75 2.52 6.04 6.07
CA ARG A 75 2.17 7.35 5.59
C ARG A 75 3.39 8.27 5.69
N GLY A 76 4.08 8.44 4.59
CA GLY A 76 5.21 9.35 4.49
C GLY A 76 4.74 10.82 4.52
N VAL A 77 5.01 11.53 5.61
CA VAL A 77 4.74 12.98 5.72
C VAL A 77 5.94 13.79 5.23
N ARG A 78 7.11 13.23 5.44
CA ARG A 78 8.41 13.70 4.95
C ARG A 78 9.25 12.49 4.63
N TRP A 79 10.48 12.71 4.25
CA TRP A 79 11.42 11.63 4.01
C TRP A 79 11.62 10.78 5.26
N ASP A 80 11.58 9.47 5.08
CA ASP A 80 11.82 8.49 6.15
C ASP A 80 11.00 8.79 7.42
N SER A 81 9.72 9.08 7.22
CA SER A 81 8.81 9.35 8.33
C SER A 81 7.62 8.38 8.27
N ASP A 82 7.67 7.39 9.17
CA ASP A 82 6.72 6.28 9.19
C ASP A 82 5.56 6.62 10.11
N HIS A 83 4.52 7.23 9.55
CA HIS A 83 3.31 7.59 10.26
C HIS A 83 2.20 6.57 10.03
N VAL A 84 1.20 6.61 10.90
CA VAL A 84 0.02 5.74 10.79
C VAL A 84 -0.63 5.88 9.43
N VAL A 85 -0.89 4.74 8.80
CA VAL A 85 -1.56 4.64 7.51
C VAL A 85 -2.98 5.19 7.61
N LEU A 86 -3.30 6.16 6.77
CA LEU A 86 -4.63 6.76 6.63
C LEU A 86 -5.23 6.41 5.26
N TYR A 87 -6.55 6.57 5.17
CA TYR A 87 -7.29 6.31 3.93
C TYR A 87 -7.14 7.46 2.94
N GLU A 88 -5.92 7.64 2.44
CA GLU A 88 -5.50 8.71 1.51
C GLU A 88 -5.39 8.20 0.07
N ASP A 89 -5.12 9.10 -0.88
CA ASP A 89 -5.16 8.76 -2.30
C ASP A 89 -4.06 7.78 -2.70
N GLU A 90 -2.83 7.93 -2.21
CA GLU A 90 -1.75 6.99 -2.53
C GLU A 90 -2.06 5.57 -2.02
N LEU A 91 -2.66 5.43 -0.84
CA LEU A 91 -3.07 4.13 -0.34
C LEU A 91 -4.10 3.45 -1.24
N LYS A 92 -5.04 4.25 -1.77
CA LYS A 92 -6.04 3.76 -2.73
C LYS A 92 -5.40 3.35 -4.05
N GLU A 93 -4.43 4.12 -4.54
CA GLU A 93 -3.71 3.78 -5.78
C GLU A 93 -2.86 2.52 -5.60
N ILE A 94 -2.16 2.33 -4.48
CA ILE A 94 -1.47 1.08 -4.13
C ILE A 94 -2.44 -0.10 -4.20
N ALA A 95 -3.59 0.01 -3.54
CA ALA A 95 -4.60 -1.04 -3.53
C ALA A 95 -5.15 -1.33 -4.94
N LYS A 96 -5.39 -0.29 -5.73
CA LYS A 96 -5.82 -0.42 -7.13
C LYS A 96 -4.78 -1.16 -7.98
N GLU A 97 -3.48 -0.83 -7.81
CA GLU A 97 -2.42 -1.54 -8.53
C GLU A 97 -2.37 -3.01 -8.18
N ILE A 98 -2.51 -3.36 -6.90
CA ILE A 98 -2.55 -4.75 -6.47
C ILE A 98 -3.71 -5.51 -7.12
N VAL A 99 -4.91 -4.93 -7.09
CA VAL A 99 -6.13 -5.60 -7.57
C VAL A 99 -6.17 -5.67 -9.10
N ARG A 100 -5.92 -4.55 -9.80
CA ARG A 100 -6.01 -4.53 -11.29
C ARG A 100 -4.95 -5.39 -11.96
N ASN A 101 -3.80 -5.60 -11.30
CA ASN A 101 -2.78 -6.52 -11.77
C ASN A 101 -3.00 -7.98 -11.31
N LYS A 102 -4.12 -8.28 -10.62
CA LYS A 102 -4.45 -9.61 -10.08
C LYS A 102 -3.31 -10.15 -9.20
N ALA A 103 -2.73 -9.30 -8.37
CA ALA A 103 -1.50 -9.56 -7.62
C ALA A 103 -1.74 -9.73 -6.10
N THR A 104 -2.96 -10.04 -5.68
CA THR A 104 -3.32 -10.21 -4.26
C THR A 104 -2.60 -11.37 -3.57
N ASP A 105 -2.10 -12.34 -4.33
CA ASP A 105 -1.30 -13.47 -3.88
C ASP A 105 0.22 -13.24 -4.05
N ARG A 106 0.62 -12.16 -4.72
CA ARG A 106 2.00 -11.83 -5.05
C ARG A 106 2.54 -10.64 -4.27
N VAL A 107 1.68 -9.68 -3.92
CA VAL A 107 2.07 -8.53 -3.10
C VAL A 107 1.92 -8.86 -1.63
N LEU A 108 3.00 -8.76 -0.89
CA LEU A 108 3.05 -9.05 0.54
C LEU A 108 3.01 -7.73 1.31
N ILE A 109 1.86 -7.43 1.91
CA ILE A 109 1.61 -6.15 2.58
C ILE A 109 2.02 -6.25 4.05
N GLY A 110 3.03 -5.46 4.44
CA GLY A 110 3.35 -5.15 5.82
C GLY A 110 2.95 -3.71 6.13
N LEU A 111 2.23 -3.50 7.23
CA LEU A 111 2.00 -2.15 7.73
C LEU A 111 3.18 -1.79 8.63
N ASP A 112 3.96 -0.81 8.22
CA ASP A 112 5.16 -0.38 8.93
C ASP A 112 5.05 1.09 9.30
N PHE A 113 4.77 1.36 10.57
CA PHE A 113 4.70 2.71 11.08
C PHE A 113 4.96 2.78 12.58
N PHE A 114 5.54 3.90 12.98
CA PHE A 114 5.74 4.26 14.36
C PHE A 114 5.30 5.71 14.57
N ASP A 115 4.29 5.92 15.39
CA ASP A 115 3.83 7.26 15.76
C ASP A 115 3.72 7.35 17.28
N ALA A 116 4.69 8.01 17.90
CA ALA A 116 4.80 8.12 19.36
C ALA A 116 3.75 9.08 19.96
N SER A 117 3.06 9.84 19.14
CA SER A 117 2.04 10.81 19.57
C SER A 117 0.64 10.21 19.67
N ILE A 118 0.48 8.96 19.28
CA ILE A 118 -0.82 8.28 19.21
C ILE A 118 -0.78 6.99 20.01
N ASN A 119 -1.91 6.67 20.62
CA ASN A 119 -2.14 5.35 21.22
C ASN A 119 -1.82 4.24 20.21
N ARG A 120 -0.94 3.32 20.61
CA ARG A 120 -0.44 2.24 19.71
C ARG A 120 -1.55 1.34 19.20
N VAL A 121 -2.53 1.00 20.03
CA VAL A 121 -3.66 0.15 19.62
C VAL A 121 -4.52 0.90 18.63
N ALA A 122 -4.78 2.19 18.85
CA ALA A 122 -5.49 3.05 17.91
C ALA A 122 -4.74 3.10 16.55
N ALA A 123 -3.43 3.27 16.57
CA ALA A 123 -2.60 3.29 15.38
C ALA A 123 -2.74 1.99 14.57
N TRP A 124 -2.65 0.83 15.22
CA TRP A 124 -2.82 -0.47 14.55
C TRP A 124 -4.22 -0.65 13.96
N VAL A 125 -5.26 -0.33 14.72
CA VAL A 125 -6.65 -0.47 14.26
C VAL A 125 -6.91 0.46 13.07
N VAL A 126 -6.50 1.73 13.16
CA VAL A 126 -6.70 2.72 12.08
C VAL A 126 -5.92 2.31 10.83
N GLY A 127 -4.64 1.95 10.97
CA GLY A 127 -3.80 1.57 9.83
C GLY A 127 -4.33 0.33 9.12
N THR A 128 -4.66 -0.73 9.87
CA THR A 128 -5.24 -1.95 9.29
C THR A 128 -6.55 -1.68 8.57
N ARG A 129 -7.48 -0.99 9.24
CA ARG A 129 -8.78 -0.64 8.63
C ARG A 129 -8.63 0.25 7.40
N SER A 130 -7.66 1.15 7.38
CA SER A 130 -7.38 2.00 6.21
C SER A 130 -6.93 1.16 5.01
N MET A 131 -6.01 0.22 5.22
CA MET A 131 -5.55 -0.68 4.16
C MET A 131 -6.66 -1.61 3.66
N GLU A 132 -7.42 -2.22 4.57
CA GLU A 132 -8.55 -3.07 4.19
C GLU A 132 -9.63 -2.31 3.41
N LYS A 133 -9.94 -1.06 3.81
CA LYS A 133 -10.87 -0.20 3.07
C LYS A 133 -10.34 0.14 1.68
N ALA A 134 -9.05 0.38 1.54
CA ALA A 134 -8.45 0.65 0.24
C ALA A 134 -8.52 -0.58 -0.68
N LEU A 135 -8.24 -1.77 -0.15
CA LEU A 135 -8.38 -3.02 -0.89
C LEU A 135 -9.85 -3.28 -1.28
N LEU A 136 -10.79 -3.10 -0.35
CA LEU A 136 -12.22 -3.25 -0.66
C LEU A 136 -12.66 -2.25 -1.74
N PHE A 137 -12.25 -0.99 -1.64
CA PHE A 137 -12.52 0.01 -2.67
C PHE A 137 -11.98 -0.42 -4.03
N ALA A 138 -10.76 -0.93 -4.09
CA ALA A 138 -10.15 -1.41 -5.31
C ALA A 138 -10.86 -2.65 -5.88
N LEU A 139 -11.29 -3.58 -5.02
CA LEU A 139 -12.05 -4.79 -5.44
C LEU A 139 -13.43 -4.46 -6.02
N LEU A 140 -14.03 -3.35 -5.63
CA LEU A 140 -15.34 -2.90 -6.11
C LEU A 140 -15.27 -2.14 -7.45
N GLN A 141 -14.08 -1.86 -7.97
CA GLN A 141 -13.93 -1.14 -9.23
C GLN A 141 -14.26 -2.05 -10.43
N PRO A 142 -14.94 -1.54 -11.48
CA PRO A 142 -15.28 -2.30 -12.68
C PRO A 142 -14.08 -2.35 -13.64
N TRP A 143 -13.02 -3.07 -13.25
CA TRP A 143 -11.73 -3.08 -13.97
C TRP A 143 -11.83 -3.47 -15.44
N ASP A 144 -12.68 -4.41 -15.81
CA ASP A 144 -12.87 -4.82 -17.20
C ASP A 144 -13.45 -3.69 -18.04
N GLN A 145 -14.42 -2.93 -17.51
CA GLN A 145 -15.00 -1.77 -18.18
C GLN A 145 -13.98 -0.64 -18.31
N LEU A 146 -13.24 -0.34 -17.23
CA LEU A 146 -12.19 0.69 -17.26
C LEU A 146 -11.11 0.35 -18.28
N LYS A 147 -10.67 -0.92 -18.31
CA LYS A 147 -9.71 -1.40 -19.30
C LYS A 147 -10.26 -1.29 -20.74
N GLN A 148 -11.49 -1.68 -20.97
CA GLN A 148 -12.11 -1.59 -22.30
C GLN A 148 -12.15 -0.13 -22.80
N LEU A 149 -12.52 0.82 -21.94
CA LEU A 149 -12.52 2.24 -22.28
C LEU A 149 -11.12 2.75 -22.63
N GLN A 150 -10.11 2.33 -21.86
CA GLN A 150 -8.71 2.67 -22.12
C GLN A 150 -8.22 2.09 -23.45
N ASP A 151 -8.41 0.79 -23.67
CA ASP A 151 -7.94 0.10 -24.87
C ASP A 151 -8.59 0.65 -26.15
N SER A 152 -9.82 1.14 -26.04
CA SER A 152 -10.53 1.80 -27.16
C SER A 152 -10.32 3.31 -27.26
N CYS A 153 -9.38 3.86 -26.47
CA CYS A 153 -9.06 5.30 -26.44
C CYS A 153 -10.25 6.21 -26.10
N GLN A 154 -11.24 5.70 -25.35
CA GLN A 154 -12.40 6.47 -24.89
C GLN A 154 -12.10 7.22 -23.59
N PHE A 155 -11.05 8.04 -23.59
CA PHE A 155 -10.51 8.67 -22.38
C PHE A 155 -11.49 9.62 -21.68
N THR A 156 -12.40 10.26 -22.42
CA THR A 156 -13.45 11.10 -21.81
C THR A 156 -14.40 10.25 -20.94
N GLN A 157 -14.88 9.13 -21.48
CA GLN A 157 -15.74 8.22 -20.74
C GLN A 157 -15.00 7.58 -19.55
N LEU A 158 -13.73 7.20 -19.76
CA LEU A 158 -12.87 6.67 -18.70
C LEU A 158 -12.73 7.66 -17.54
N MET A 159 -12.47 8.93 -17.84
CA MET A 159 -12.36 9.98 -16.84
C MET A 159 -13.69 10.17 -16.09
N MET A 160 -14.80 10.31 -16.80
CA MET A 160 -16.11 10.49 -16.17
C MET A 160 -16.48 9.31 -15.27
N LEU A 161 -16.27 8.07 -15.74
CA LEU A 161 -16.55 6.89 -14.95
C LEU A 161 -15.68 6.84 -13.68
N ASN A 162 -14.38 7.13 -13.77
CA ASN A 162 -13.51 7.16 -12.61
C ASN A 162 -13.96 8.18 -11.55
N GLU A 163 -14.51 9.33 -11.97
CA GLU A 163 -15.02 10.33 -11.02
C GLU A 163 -16.30 9.83 -10.32
N GLU A 164 -17.24 9.25 -11.06
CA GLU A 164 -18.48 8.70 -10.48
C GLU A 164 -18.21 7.55 -9.50
N LEU A 165 -17.22 6.71 -9.77
CA LEU A 165 -16.83 5.61 -8.90
C LEU A 165 -16.34 6.06 -7.52
N LYS A 166 -15.89 7.30 -7.37
CA LYS A 166 -15.46 7.86 -6.09
C LYS A 166 -16.62 8.06 -5.09
N THR A 167 -17.83 8.15 -5.58
CA THR A 167 -19.05 8.44 -4.80
C THR A 167 -19.96 7.23 -4.57
N LEU A 168 -19.52 6.04 -4.95
CA LEU A 168 -20.25 4.80 -4.66
C LEU A 168 -20.50 4.65 -3.15
N PRO A 169 -21.60 3.98 -2.72
CA PRO A 169 -21.97 3.80 -1.32
C PRO A 169 -21.03 2.82 -0.60
N PHE A 170 -19.76 3.14 -0.62
CA PHE A 170 -18.67 2.34 -0.07
C PHE A 170 -18.83 2.12 1.45
N GLY A 171 -19.34 3.10 2.18
CA GLY A 171 -19.52 3.01 3.63
C GLY A 171 -20.45 1.90 4.04
N ASP A 172 -21.56 1.71 3.33
CA ASP A 172 -22.54 0.66 3.63
C ASP A 172 -21.97 -0.74 3.33
N ILE A 173 -21.19 -0.85 2.27
CA ILE A 173 -20.50 -2.12 1.91
C ILE A 173 -19.46 -2.46 2.95
N TRP A 174 -18.68 -1.48 3.39
CA TRP A 174 -17.70 -1.64 4.47
C TRP A 174 -18.37 -2.08 5.78
N GLU A 175 -19.48 -1.45 6.16
CA GLU A 175 -20.21 -1.80 7.36
C GLU A 175 -20.74 -3.23 7.30
N HIS A 176 -21.34 -3.59 6.17
CA HIS A 176 -21.81 -4.96 5.93
C HIS A 176 -20.66 -5.98 6.02
N TYR A 177 -19.51 -5.68 5.40
CA TYR A 177 -18.32 -6.53 5.49
C TYR A 177 -17.89 -6.73 6.95
N CYS A 178 -17.75 -5.66 7.72
CA CYS A 178 -17.41 -5.74 9.14
C CYS A 178 -18.40 -6.58 9.93
N GLN A 179 -19.70 -6.41 9.70
CA GLN A 179 -20.75 -7.21 10.35
C GLN A 179 -20.59 -8.71 10.03
N THR A 180 -20.29 -9.07 8.78
CA THR A 180 -20.06 -10.46 8.39
C THR A 180 -18.81 -11.07 9.05
N GLN A 181 -17.83 -10.24 9.38
CA GLN A 181 -16.63 -10.64 10.12
C GLN A 181 -16.79 -10.59 11.64
N GLY A 182 -17.94 -10.15 12.13
CA GLY A 182 -18.21 -10.03 13.58
C GLY A 182 -17.42 -8.93 14.26
N VAL A 183 -17.03 -7.89 13.52
CA VAL A 183 -16.27 -6.74 14.02
C VAL A 183 -17.03 -5.43 13.83
N PRO A 184 -16.79 -4.39 14.65
CA PRO A 184 -17.44 -3.10 14.52
C PRO A 184 -17.16 -2.44 13.17
N GLY A 185 -18.19 -2.06 12.43
CA GLY A 185 -18.08 -1.29 11.19
C GLY A 185 -17.85 0.20 11.40
N GLY A 186 -18.55 0.77 12.37
CA GLY A 186 -18.54 2.18 12.73
C GLY A 186 -17.49 2.56 13.78
N LYS A 187 -17.94 3.29 14.77
CA LYS A 187 -17.09 3.86 15.86
C LYS A 187 -17.14 3.11 17.18
N GLU A 188 -17.81 1.99 17.25
CA GLU A 188 -18.09 1.23 18.48
C GLU A 188 -16.82 0.75 19.19
N TRP A 189 -15.72 0.67 18.46
CA TRP A 189 -14.40 0.29 18.99
C TRP A 189 -13.64 1.46 19.66
N TYR A 190 -14.10 2.71 19.52
CA TYR A 190 -13.37 3.91 20.01
C TYR A 190 -13.17 3.89 21.52
N ASP A 191 -14.23 3.64 22.27
CA ASP A 191 -14.18 3.66 23.73
C ASP A 191 -13.28 2.54 24.27
N THR A 192 -13.29 1.36 23.62
CA THR A 192 -12.43 0.24 24.00
C THR A 192 -10.95 0.59 23.79
N VAL A 193 -10.63 1.26 22.70
CA VAL A 193 -9.25 1.68 22.41
C VAL A 193 -8.82 2.84 23.31
N ALA A 194 -9.69 3.81 23.56
CA ALA A 194 -9.40 4.93 24.45
C ALA A 194 -9.13 4.49 25.89
N GLN A 195 -9.79 3.42 26.35
CA GLN A 195 -9.53 2.84 27.68
C GLN A 195 -8.13 2.22 27.82
N TYR A 196 -7.41 2.03 26.72
CA TYR A 196 -6.04 1.52 26.73
C TYR A 196 -4.99 2.61 27.02
N GLU A 197 -5.33 3.88 26.91
CA GLU A 197 -4.46 5.00 27.32
C GLU A 197 -4.33 5.08 28.87
#